data_7a5cc46e0103b0205747465b1f998144
#
_entry.id   7a5cc46e0103b0205747465b1f998144
#
_cell.length_a   1.000
_cell.length_b   1.000
_cell.length_c   1.000
_cell.angle_alpha   90.00
_cell.angle_beta   90.00
_cell.angle_gamma   90.00
#
_symmetry.space_group_name_H-M   'P 1'
#
loop_
_entity.id
_entity.type
_entity.pdbx_description
1 polymer ?
#
loop_
_entity_poly.entity_id
_entity_poly.type
_entity_poly.pdbx_seq_one_letter_code
_entity_poly.pdbx_strand_id
1 'polypeptide(L)'
;MPTNRLVVKEQIATYTQLLFDAVKNDGGQDGVLTVRDQLITIVAALRGNADLDSALKDPGYTPEQKSQLVRGVFADANPALVSTLAVMAERGETDYLARVSEGFVKKMADELNLVVVDVTTVVELDDHLRELIKQKAEAGLGKTVVLQEHIDKSMIGGIIMSTADERIDASILSQIEKTRSVLKQ
;
A
#
# COMPACT_ATOMS: atom_id res chain seq x y z
N MET A 1 -18.72 -15.76 -17.83
CA MET A 1 -19.16 -14.55 -18.55
C MET A 1 -17.92 -13.72 -18.85
N PRO A 2 -17.73 -13.16 -20.03
CA PRO A 2 -16.58 -12.30 -20.28
C PRO A 2 -16.72 -11.06 -19.39
N THR A 3 -15.85 -10.96 -18.41
CA THR A 3 -15.79 -9.81 -17.53
C THR A 3 -15.44 -8.60 -18.38
N ASN A 4 -16.35 -7.67 -18.55
CA ASN A 4 -16.09 -6.47 -19.34
C ASN A 4 -15.02 -5.66 -18.61
N ARG A 5 -13.79 -5.70 -19.08
CA ARG A 5 -12.62 -5.06 -18.46
C ARG A 5 -12.84 -3.57 -18.19
N LEU A 6 -13.69 -2.93 -19.00
CA LEU A 6 -14.03 -1.52 -18.80
C LEU A 6 -14.89 -1.33 -17.53
N VAL A 7 -15.91 -2.17 -17.32
CA VAL A 7 -16.78 -2.11 -16.13
C VAL A 7 -15.97 -2.33 -14.86
N VAL A 8 -15.10 -3.33 -14.84
CA VAL A 8 -14.21 -3.59 -13.69
C VAL A 8 -13.29 -2.40 -13.41
N LYS A 9 -12.72 -1.79 -14.47
CA LYS A 9 -11.88 -0.60 -14.32
C LYS A 9 -12.66 0.59 -13.74
N GLU A 10 -13.89 0.80 -14.19
CA GLU A 10 -14.77 1.86 -13.65
C GLU A 10 -15.17 1.59 -12.20
N GLN A 11 -15.46 0.34 -11.83
CA GLN A 11 -15.76 -0.04 -10.45
C GLN A 11 -14.56 0.24 -9.52
N ILE A 12 -13.36 -0.19 -9.91
CA ILE A 12 -12.14 0.08 -9.15
C ILE A 12 -11.91 1.59 -9.01
N ALA A 13 -12.05 2.35 -10.10
CA ALA A 13 -11.91 3.80 -10.07
C ALA A 13 -12.93 4.46 -9.14
N THR A 14 -14.18 3.97 -9.14
CA THR A 14 -15.25 4.48 -8.27
C THR A 14 -14.94 4.20 -6.79
N TYR A 15 -14.54 2.98 -6.43
CA TYR A 15 -14.13 2.66 -5.05
C TYR A 15 -12.95 3.51 -4.60
N THR A 16 -11.94 3.64 -5.46
CA THR A 16 -10.75 4.46 -5.19
C THR A 16 -11.12 5.92 -4.96
N GLN A 17 -11.98 6.48 -5.83
CA GLN A 17 -12.41 7.88 -5.73
C GLN A 17 -13.20 8.12 -4.44
N LEU A 18 -14.21 7.31 -4.17
CA LEU A 18 -15.07 7.46 -3.00
C LEU A 18 -14.28 7.33 -1.69
N LEU A 19 -13.39 6.34 -1.61
CA LEU A 19 -12.55 6.15 -0.44
C LEU A 19 -11.60 7.34 -0.24
N PHE A 20 -10.94 7.78 -1.30
CA PHE A 20 -10.00 8.89 -1.25
C PHE A 20 -10.67 10.20 -0.81
N ASP A 21 -11.83 10.52 -1.41
CA ASP A 21 -12.58 11.74 -1.08
C ASP A 21 -13.10 11.71 0.36
N ALA A 22 -13.62 10.57 0.82
CA ALA A 22 -14.09 10.41 2.18
C ALA A 22 -12.97 10.63 3.19
N VAL A 23 -11.80 10.00 2.96
CA VAL A 23 -10.66 10.10 3.87
C VAL A 23 -10.01 11.48 3.84
N LYS A 24 -9.89 12.10 2.65
CA LYS A 24 -9.34 13.44 2.48
C LYS A 24 -10.19 14.51 3.20
N ASN A 25 -11.52 14.36 3.16
CA ASN A 25 -12.43 15.29 3.81
C ASN A 25 -12.44 15.15 5.33
N ASP A 26 -12.26 13.94 5.85
CA ASP A 26 -12.33 13.64 7.29
C ASP A 26 -10.99 13.85 8.00
N GLY A 27 -9.89 13.36 7.42
CA GLY A 27 -8.56 13.32 8.04
C GLY A 27 -7.45 14.10 7.31
N GLY A 28 -7.76 14.80 6.20
CA GLY A 28 -6.76 15.52 5.42
C GLY A 28 -5.61 14.62 4.93
N GLN A 29 -4.39 15.16 4.89
CA GLN A 29 -3.21 14.41 4.43
C GLN A 29 -2.83 13.27 5.37
N ASP A 30 -2.91 13.45 6.68
CA ASP A 30 -2.56 12.43 7.67
C ASP A 30 -3.54 11.26 7.62
N GLY A 31 -4.82 11.54 7.42
CA GLY A 31 -5.85 10.52 7.20
C GLY A 31 -5.57 9.68 5.96
N VAL A 32 -5.16 10.33 4.86
CA VAL A 32 -4.82 9.64 3.61
C VAL A 32 -3.60 8.73 3.79
N LEU A 33 -2.56 9.17 4.49
CA LEU A 33 -1.39 8.35 4.81
C LEU A 33 -1.76 7.14 5.68
N THR A 34 -2.53 7.37 6.73
CA THR A 34 -3.00 6.30 7.62
C THR A 34 -3.80 5.23 6.85
N VAL A 35 -4.73 5.66 6.00
CA VAL A 35 -5.54 4.73 5.20
C VAL A 35 -4.71 4.00 4.15
N ARG A 36 -3.71 4.65 3.56
CA ARG A 36 -2.76 3.98 2.66
C ARG A 36 -2.08 2.80 3.35
N ASP A 37 -1.57 3.00 4.57
CA ASP A 37 -0.88 1.95 5.33
C ASP A 37 -1.83 0.84 5.77
N GLN A 38 -3.03 1.20 6.18
CA GLN A 38 -4.09 0.24 6.48
C GLN A 38 -4.49 -0.58 5.26
N LEU A 39 -4.61 0.02 4.08
CA LEU A 39 -4.89 -0.69 2.83
C LEU A 39 -3.83 -1.74 2.52
N ILE A 40 -2.55 -1.37 2.62
CA ILE A 40 -1.43 -2.29 2.40
C ILE A 40 -1.51 -3.46 3.39
N THR A 41 -1.73 -3.16 4.68
CA THR A 41 -1.85 -4.15 5.74
C THR A 41 -3.04 -5.09 5.50
N ILE A 42 -4.20 -4.57 5.14
CA ILE A 42 -5.41 -5.37 4.87
C ILE A 42 -5.21 -6.25 3.63
N VAL A 43 -4.63 -5.72 2.56
CA VAL A 43 -4.30 -6.52 1.35
C VAL A 43 -3.33 -7.65 1.70
N ALA A 44 -2.31 -7.39 2.51
CA ALA A 44 -1.39 -8.42 2.98
C ALA A 44 -2.07 -9.45 3.88
N ALA A 45 -2.94 -9.02 4.80
CA ALA A 45 -3.71 -9.90 5.67
C ALA A 45 -4.65 -10.84 4.90
N LEU A 46 -5.35 -10.31 3.88
CA LEU A 46 -6.22 -11.13 3.03
C LEU A 46 -5.42 -12.15 2.20
N ARG A 47 -4.25 -11.77 1.69
CA ARG A 47 -3.37 -12.70 0.96
C ARG A 47 -2.72 -13.75 1.86
N GLY A 48 -2.45 -13.39 3.11
CA GLY A 48 -1.81 -14.28 4.10
C GLY A 48 -2.78 -15.20 4.83
N ASN A 49 -4.09 -14.93 4.78
CA ASN A 49 -5.11 -15.69 5.50
C ASN A 49 -6.12 -16.30 4.51
N ALA A 50 -5.83 -17.55 4.10
CA ALA A 50 -6.65 -18.28 3.13
C ALA A 50 -8.10 -18.53 3.65
N ASP A 51 -8.28 -18.68 4.95
CA ASP A 51 -9.61 -18.92 5.54
C ASP A 51 -10.48 -17.66 5.43
N LEU A 52 -9.91 -16.50 5.72
CA LEU A 52 -10.62 -15.22 5.58
C LEU A 52 -10.96 -14.92 4.12
N ASP A 53 -10.01 -15.10 3.22
CA ASP A 53 -10.22 -14.89 1.78
C ASP A 53 -11.29 -15.84 1.24
N SER A 54 -11.24 -17.13 1.65
CA SER A 54 -12.24 -18.13 1.26
C SER A 54 -13.64 -17.80 1.82
N ALA A 55 -13.74 -17.37 3.08
CA ALA A 55 -15.03 -17.01 3.68
C ALA A 55 -15.67 -15.82 2.96
N LEU A 56 -14.89 -14.82 2.54
CA LEU A 56 -15.40 -13.66 1.80
C LEU A 56 -15.87 -14.01 0.37
N LYS A 57 -15.31 -15.07 -0.22
CA LYS A 57 -15.64 -15.56 -1.57
C LYS A 57 -16.71 -16.65 -1.57
N ASP A 58 -16.95 -17.31 -0.45
CA ASP A 58 -17.89 -18.42 -0.35
C ASP A 58 -19.33 -17.96 -0.65
N PRO A 59 -20.01 -18.58 -1.62
CA PRO A 59 -21.41 -18.29 -1.92
C PRO A 59 -22.37 -18.75 -0.81
N GLY A 60 -21.92 -19.57 0.14
CA GLY A 60 -22.70 -20.02 1.28
C GLY A 60 -22.97 -18.91 2.32
N TYR A 61 -22.18 -17.86 2.35
CA TYR A 61 -22.42 -16.72 3.22
C TYR A 61 -23.27 -15.65 2.54
N THR A 62 -24.23 -15.10 3.29
CA THR A 62 -25.03 -13.97 2.78
C THR A 62 -24.18 -12.69 2.68
N PRO A 63 -24.55 -11.72 1.82
CA PRO A 63 -23.88 -10.44 1.73
C PRO A 63 -23.72 -9.74 3.09
N GLU A 64 -24.75 -9.79 3.92
CA GLU A 64 -24.76 -9.20 5.26
C GLU A 64 -23.76 -9.88 6.21
N GLN A 65 -23.64 -11.22 6.13
CA GLN A 65 -22.66 -11.97 6.93
C GLN A 65 -21.23 -11.61 6.55
N LYS A 66 -20.94 -11.45 5.24
CA LYS A 66 -19.64 -11.00 4.74
C LYS A 66 -19.30 -9.58 5.21
N SER A 67 -20.27 -8.68 5.14
CA SER A 67 -20.15 -7.31 5.64
C SER A 67 -19.85 -7.29 7.15
N GLN A 68 -20.59 -8.06 7.94
CA GLN A 68 -20.37 -8.18 9.39
C GLN A 68 -18.99 -8.77 9.72
N LEU A 69 -18.53 -9.78 8.97
CA LEU A 69 -17.22 -10.37 9.12
C LEU A 69 -16.12 -9.31 8.92
N VAL A 70 -16.20 -8.54 7.84
CA VAL A 70 -15.26 -7.44 7.55
C VAL A 70 -15.25 -6.41 8.67
N ARG A 71 -16.43 -5.96 9.12
CA ARG A 71 -16.55 -4.99 10.21
C ARG A 71 -16.01 -5.50 11.55
N GLY A 72 -16.12 -6.81 11.79
CA GLY A 72 -15.57 -7.44 13.00
C GLY A 72 -14.06 -7.60 12.95
N VAL A 73 -13.51 -8.06 11.83
CA VAL A 73 -12.07 -8.32 11.67
C VAL A 73 -11.25 -7.03 11.59
N PHE A 74 -11.80 -5.98 10.95
CA PHE A 74 -11.09 -4.72 10.72
C PHE A 74 -11.70 -3.55 11.51
N ALA A 75 -12.25 -3.82 12.70
CA ALA A 75 -12.92 -2.81 13.53
C ALA A 75 -12.02 -1.61 13.89
N ASP A 76 -10.71 -1.84 14.03
CA ASP A 76 -9.72 -0.81 14.40
C ASP A 76 -9.25 0.04 13.21
N ALA A 77 -9.67 -0.29 11.98
CA ALA A 77 -9.29 0.47 10.80
C ALA A 77 -10.20 1.69 10.60
N ASN A 78 -9.78 2.59 9.70
CA ASN A 78 -10.55 3.79 9.37
C ASN A 78 -11.99 3.43 8.94
N PRO A 79 -13.03 4.09 9.49
CA PRO A 79 -14.44 3.78 9.21
C PRO A 79 -14.81 3.84 7.73
N ALA A 80 -14.24 4.78 6.96
CA ALA A 80 -14.49 4.89 5.54
C ALA A 80 -13.91 3.68 4.78
N LEU A 81 -12.71 3.23 5.17
CA LEU A 81 -12.07 2.04 4.60
C LEU A 81 -12.87 0.77 4.92
N VAL A 82 -13.26 0.58 6.19
CA VAL A 82 -14.08 -0.56 6.62
C VAL A 82 -15.42 -0.59 5.89
N SER A 83 -16.07 0.56 5.72
CA SER A 83 -17.33 0.67 4.99
C SER A 83 -17.17 0.33 3.51
N THR A 84 -16.12 0.80 2.87
CA THR A 84 -15.82 0.47 1.47
C THR A 84 -15.55 -1.02 1.30
N LEU A 85 -14.73 -1.61 2.19
CA LEU A 85 -14.42 -3.03 2.15
C LEU A 85 -15.65 -3.90 2.44
N ALA A 86 -16.55 -3.47 3.34
CA ALA A 86 -17.82 -4.14 3.62
C ALA A 86 -18.70 -4.20 2.38
N VAL A 87 -18.84 -3.09 1.64
CA VAL A 87 -19.60 -3.05 0.38
C VAL A 87 -18.94 -3.93 -0.69
N MET A 88 -17.61 -3.96 -0.79
CA MET A 88 -16.90 -4.85 -1.70
C MET A 88 -17.15 -6.33 -1.35
N ALA A 89 -17.19 -6.68 -0.06
CA ALA A 89 -17.47 -8.03 0.41
C ALA A 89 -18.93 -8.45 0.11
N GLU A 90 -19.90 -7.56 0.32
CA GLU A 90 -21.31 -7.79 -0.03
C GLU A 90 -21.49 -8.10 -1.51
N ARG A 91 -20.71 -7.45 -2.39
CA ARG A 91 -20.75 -7.64 -3.84
C ARG A 91 -19.89 -8.79 -4.33
N GLY A 92 -19.06 -9.39 -3.48
CA GLY A 92 -18.10 -10.42 -3.87
C GLY A 92 -16.94 -9.86 -4.72
N GLU A 93 -16.58 -8.59 -4.51
CA GLU A 93 -15.58 -7.83 -5.28
C GLU A 93 -14.27 -7.61 -4.51
N THR A 94 -14.02 -8.37 -3.45
CA THR A 94 -12.81 -8.26 -2.59
C THR A 94 -11.51 -8.47 -3.36
N ASP A 95 -11.53 -9.21 -4.47
CA ASP A 95 -10.38 -9.39 -5.36
C ASP A 95 -9.86 -8.07 -5.97
N TYR A 96 -10.70 -7.04 -6.01
CA TYR A 96 -10.30 -5.74 -6.55
C TYR A 96 -9.57 -4.88 -5.53
N LEU A 97 -9.53 -5.27 -4.25
CA LEU A 97 -8.94 -4.45 -3.18
C LEU A 97 -7.47 -4.09 -3.44
N ALA A 98 -6.68 -5.03 -3.95
CA ALA A 98 -5.28 -4.75 -4.30
C ALA A 98 -5.16 -3.63 -5.35
N ARG A 99 -6.03 -3.66 -6.36
CA ARG A 99 -6.07 -2.61 -7.40
C ARG A 99 -6.62 -1.28 -6.88
N VAL A 100 -7.56 -1.33 -5.94
CA VAL A 100 -8.05 -0.12 -5.25
C VAL A 100 -6.91 0.50 -4.44
N SER A 101 -6.11 -0.30 -3.74
CA SER A 101 -4.92 0.16 -3.02
C SER A 101 -3.90 0.82 -3.94
N GLU A 102 -3.57 0.20 -5.07
CA GLU A 102 -2.68 0.78 -6.10
C GLU A 102 -3.23 2.10 -6.65
N GLY A 103 -4.52 2.13 -6.97
CA GLY A 103 -5.23 3.33 -7.43
C GLY A 103 -5.22 4.45 -6.39
N PHE A 104 -5.38 4.11 -5.11
CA PHE A 104 -5.35 5.06 -3.99
C PHE A 104 -3.98 5.72 -3.86
N VAL A 105 -2.89 4.94 -3.92
CA VAL A 105 -1.51 5.45 -3.87
C VAL A 105 -1.25 6.38 -5.07
N LYS A 106 -1.68 5.98 -6.27
CA LYS A 106 -1.53 6.82 -7.46
C LYS A 106 -2.29 8.13 -7.32
N LYS A 107 -3.54 8.07 -6.85
CA LYS A 107 -4.37 9.25 -6.64
C LYS A 107 -3.79 10.20 -5.60
N MET A 108 -3.22 9.64 -4.51
CA MET A 108 -2.46 10.41 -3.51
C MET A 108 -1.29 11.16 -4.16
N ALA A 109 -0.53 10.47 -5.01
CA ALA A 109 0.61 11.07 -5.72
C ALA A 109 0.19 12.18 -6.71
N ASP A 110 -0.98 12.03 -7.34
CA ASP A 110 -1.48 12.97 -8.34
C ASP A 110 -2.19 14.19 -7.70
N GLU A 111 -3.00 13.97 -6.65
CA GLU A 111 -3.81 15.05 -6.05
C GLU A 111 -3.12 15.79 -4.91
N LEU A 112 -2.29 15.10 -4.11
CA LEU A 112 -1.57 15.70 -2.99
C LEU A 112 -0.12 16.03 -3.32
N ASN A 113 0.35 15.68 -4.52
CA ASN A 113 1.75 15.77 -4.91
C ASN A 113 2.70 15.12 -3.89
N LEU A 114 2.26 13.99 -3.30
CA LEU A 114 2.90 13.33 -2.17
C LEU A 114 3.23 11.89 -2.53
N VAL A 115 4.47 11.47 -2.26
CA VAL A 115 4.95 10.10 -2.46
C VAL A 115 5.51 9.57 -1.15
N VAL A 116 5.12 8.35 -0.79
CA VAL A 116 5.73 7.64 0.33
C VAL A 116 6.91 6.83 -0.20
N VAL A 117 8.06 7.01 0.43
CA VAL A 117 9.26 6.24 0.17
C VAL A 117 9.52 5.34 1.37
N ASP A 118 9.37 4.04 1.16
CA ASP A 118 9.71 3.04 2.17
C ASP A 118 11.23 2.88 2.20
N VAL A 119 11.82 3.11 3.35
CA VAL A 119 13.27 3.08 3.58
C VAL A 119 13.59 1.95 4.53
N THR A 120 14.29 0.92 4.07
CA THR A 120 14.71 -0.21 4.89
C THR A 120 16.20 -0.10 5.22
N THR A 121 16.53 -0.15 6.52
CA THR A 121 17.87 -0.05 7.05
C THR A 121 18.10 -1.05 8.17
N VAL A 122 19.37 -1.26 8.56
CA VAL A 122 19.73 -2.16 9.67
C VAL A 122 19.52 -1.50 11.04
N VAL A 123 19.70 -0.17 11.10
CA VAL A 123 19.59 0.66 12.30
C VAL A 123 18.67 1.85 12.03
N GLU A 124 18.19 2.46 13.07
CA GLU A 124 17.41 3.71 12.95
C GLU A 124 18.22 4.80 12.24
N LEU A 125 17.54 5.53 11.36
CA LEU A 125 18.15 6.68 10.70
C LEU A 125 18.31 7.82 11.70
N ASP A 126 19.44 8.50 11.65
CA ASP A 126 19.58 9.79 12.33
C ASP A 126 18.86 10.90 11.55
N ASP A 127 18.58 12.02 12.22
CA ASP A 127 17.83 13.13 11.63
C ASP A 127 18.53 13.73 10.40
N HIS A 128 19.86 13.72 10.38
CA HIS A 128 20.63 14.22 9.26
C HIS A 128 20.50 13.32 8.01
N LEU A 129 20.61 12.01 8.19
CA LEU A 129 20.42 11.04 7.10
C LEU A 129 18.98 11.04 6.60
N ARG A 130 18.01 11.16 7.51
CA ARG A 130 16.58 11.27 7.18
C ARG A 130 16.34 12.47 6.26
N GLU A 131 16.83 13.64 6.64
CA GLU A 131 16.67 14.85 5.84
C GLU A 131 17.40 14.75 4.50
N LEU A 132 18.60 14.19 4.46
CA LEU A 132 19.37 14.00 3.23
C LEU A 132 18.68 13.05 2.23
N ILE A 133 18.10 11.94 2.75
CA ILE A 133 17.34 11.00 1.94
C ILE A 133 16.09 11.68 1.37
N LYS A 134 15.35 12.41 2.22
CA LYS A 134 14.16 13.14 1.82
C LYS A 134 14.48 14.14 0.71
N GLN A 135 15.47 14.99 0.89
CA GLN A 135 15.87 15.99 -0.11
C GLN A 135 16.27 15.35 -1.44
N LYS A 136 17.04 14.24 -1.41
CA LYS A 136 17.44 13.53 -2.64
C LYS A 136 16.24 12.89 -3.33
N ALA A 137 15.33 12.30 -2.57
CA ALA A 137 14.12 11.68 -3.12
C ALA A 137 13.20 12.75 -3.72
N GLU A 138 13.01 13.88 -3.04
CA GLU A 138 12.21 15.01 -3.54
C GLU A 138 12.81 15.61 -4.82
N ALA A 139 14.14 15.77 -4.87
CA ALA A 139 14.82 16.26 -6.07
C ALA A 139 14.69 15.28 -7.26
N GLY A 140 14.68 13.97 -7.01
CA GLY A 140 14.52 12.96 -8.06
C GLY A 140 13.08 12.80 -8.54
N LEU A 141 12.12 12.81 -7.60
CA LEU A 141 10.71 12.54 -7.89
C LEU A 141 9.91 13.80 -8.24
N GLY A 142 10.40 15.00 -7.89
CA GLY A 142 9.68 16.26 -8.10
C GLY A 142 8.40 16.38 -7.28
N LYS A 143 8.27 15.61 -6.21
CA LYS A 143 7.09 15.52 -5.32
C LYS A 143 7.51 15.62 -3.87
N THR A 144 6.59 16.01 -3.00
CA THR A 144 6.81 15.96 -1.56
C THR A 144 6.96 14.51 -1.11
N VAL A 145 8.00 14.22 -0.31
CA VAL A 145 8.32 12.87 0.13
C VAL A 145 8.02 12.70 1.62
N VAL A 146 7.30 11.64 1.94
CA VAL A 146 7.14 11.12 3.30
C VAL A 146 7.97 9.85 3.40
N LEU A 147 8.90 9.79 4.35
CA LEU A 147 9.69 8.59 4.62
C LEU A 147 8.94 7.67 5.57
N GLN A 148 8.88 6.39 5.21
CA GLN A 148 8.43 5.32 6.08
C GLN A 148 9.60 4.39 6.35
N GLU A 149 10.05 4.35 7.60
CA GLU A 149 11.27 3.66 8.00
C GLU A 149 10.95 2.23 8.46
N HIS A 150 11.72 1.28 7.96
CA HIS A 150 11.67 -0.12 8.35
C HIS A 150 13.05 -0.59 8.78
N ILE A 151 13.13 -1.24 9.94
CA ILE A 151 14.39 -1.80 10.43
C ILE A 151 14.41 -3.29 10.12
N ASP A 152 15.35 -3.71 9.30
CA ASP A 152 15.59 -5.12 8.97
C ASP A 152 17.01 -5.53 9.42
N LYS A 153 17.07 -6.20 10.56
CA LYS A 153 18.33 -6.71 11.16
C LYS A 153 18.95 -7.88 10.39
N SER A 154 18.25 -8.43 9.39
CA SER A 154 18.80 -9.48 8.53
C SER A 154 19.73 -8.93 7.44
N MET A 155 19.63 -7.63 7.14
CA MET A 155 20.55 -6.95 6.24
C MET A 155 21.95 -6.85 6.85
N ILE A 156 22.99 -6.97 6.02
CA ILE A 156 24.39 -6.76 6.44
C ILE A 156 24.68 -5.26 6.65
N GLY A 157 24.00 -4.40 5.87
CA GLY A 157 24.14 -2.94 5.92
C GLY A 157 23.70 -2.29 4.63
N GLY A 158 23.75 -0.96 4.59
CA GLY A 158 23.26 -0.15 3.47
C GLY A 158 21.79 0.23 3.61
N ILE A 159 21.20 0.67 2.53
CA ILE A 159 19.85 1.19 2.46
C ILE A 159 19.11 0.63 1.25
N ILE A 160 17.85 0.29 1.45
CA ILE A 160 16.92 -0.05 0.38
C ILE A 160 15.82 0.99 0.41
N MET A 161 15.58 1.65 -0.72
CA MET A 161 14.48 2.60 -0.88
C MET A 161 13.51 2.06 -1.91
N SER A 162 12.23 2.07 -1.61
CA SER A 162 11.19 1.68 -2.57
C SER A 162 10.01 2.66 -2.56
N THR A 163 9.49 2.90 -3.73
CA THR A 163 8.22 3.59 -3.96
C THR A 163 7.23 2.60 -4.57
N ALA A 164 6.03 3.03 -4.90
CA ALA A 164 5.06 2.18 -5.60
C ALA A 164 5.56 1.67 -6.96
N ASP A 165 6.40 2.47 -7.64
CA ASP A 165 6.81 2.22 -9.03
C ASP A 165 8.29 1.86 -9.17
N GLU A 166 9.13 2.19 -8.18
CA GLU A 166 10.59 2.06 -8.30
C GLU A 166 11.22 1.54 -6.99
N ARG A 167 12.27 0.73 -7.15
CA ARG A 167 13.07 0.23 -6.02
C ARG A 167 14.55 0.47 -6.29
N ILE A 168 15.21 1.13 -5.36
CA ILE A 168 16.65 1.37 -5.35
C ILE A 168 17.26 0.55 -4.22
N ASP A 169 18.06 -0.45 -4.59
CA ASP A 169 18.80 -1.29 -3.65
C ASP A 169 20.26 -0.87 -3.60
N ALA A 170 20.63 -0.16 -2.55
CA ALA A 170 21.97 0.25 -2.20
C ALA A 170 22.50 -0.52 -0.97
N SER A 171 22.03 -1.75 -0.75
CA SER A 171 22.55 -2.63 0.29
C SER A 171 23.96 -3.08 0.00
N ILE A 172 24.72 -3.39 1.04
CA ILE A 172 26.10 -3.93 0.91
C ILE A 172 26.09 -5.24 0.14
N LEU A 173 25.08 -6.08 0.37
CA LEU A 173 24.93 -7.37 -0.33
C LEU A 173 24.81 -7.16 -1.85
N SER A 174 23.92 -6.26 -2.28
CA SER A 174 23.75 -5.92 -3.69
C SER A 174 25.02 -5.37 -4.33
N GLN A 175 25.80 -4.56 -3.60
CA GLN A 175 27.07 -4.02 -4.08
C GLN A 175 28.14 -5.12 -4.24
N ILE A 176 28.22 -6.05 -3.28
CA ILE A 176 29.13 -7.21 -3.36
C ILE A 176 28.77 -8.08 -4.55
N GLU A 177 27.48 -8.37 -4.77
CA GLU A 177 27.02 -9.19 -5.89
C GLU A 177 27.33 -8.53 -7.25
N LYS A 178 27.09 -7.23 -7.38
CA LYS A 178 27.47 -6.45 -8.58
C LYS A 178 28.97 -6.51 -8.84
N THR A 179 29.80 -6.29 -7.82
CA THR A 179 31.25 -6.36 -7.95
C THR A 179 31.71 -7.78 -8.35
N ARG A 180 31.12 -8.81 -7.73
CA ARG A 180 31.44 -10.21 -8.05
C ARG A 180 31.06 -10.57 -9.49
N SER A 181 29.95 -10.03 -10.00
CA SER A 181 29.52 -10.26 -11.39
C SER A 181 30.47 -9.64 -12.42
N VAL A 182 31.01 -8.44 -12.11
CA VAL A 182 31.97 -7.75 -12.97
C VAL A 182 33.34 -8.47 -12.98
N LEU A 183 33.75 -9.03 -11.83
CA LEU A 183 35.04 -9.75 -11.74
C LEU A 183 35.00 -11.17 -12.35
N LYS A 184 33.82 -11.68 -12.70
CA LYS A 184 33.68 -12.99 -13.37
C LYS A 184 33.59 -12.91 -14.88
N GLN A 185 33.58 -11.70 -15.46
CA GLN A 185 33.70 -11.45 -16.89
C GLN A 185 35.18 -11.28 -17.26
#